data_212ab2a5a6ee2c8e1f83b9db2d76a60a
#
_entry.id   212ab2a5a6ee2c8e1f83b9db2d76a60a
#
_cell.length_a   1.000
_cell.length_b   1.000
_cell.length_c   1.000
_cell.angle_alpha   90.00
_cell.angle_beta   90.00
_cell.angle_gamma   90.00
#
_symmetry.space_group_name_H-M   'P 1'
#
loop_
_entity.id
_entity.type
_entity.pdbx_description
1 polymer ?
#
loop_
_entity_poly.entity_id
_entity_poly.type
_entity_poly.pdbx_seq_one_letter_code
_entity_poly.pdbx_strand_id
1 'polypeptide(L)'
;EVLTLNRQDFLIVLKDYPQIAIQLLKEMAHRLRKSDRQIASLSLSAAEKRISLCILRIADEQGVIKKGAVSIPKAPIQQDIANMSGTSRETVSRTLKLLEKEDFVQRNGRELIIPDFNRFINEFDN
;
A
#
# COMPACT_ATOMS: atom_id res chain seq x y z
N GLU A 1 -9.11 -6.12 -22.70
CA GLU A 1 -10.38 -5.41 -22.77
C GLU A 1 -10.21 -3.97 -22.32
N VAL A 2 -10.61 -3.05 -23.16
CA VAL A 2 -10.46 -1.63 -22.87
C VAL A 2 -11.81 -1.08 -22.41
N LEU A 3 -11.88 -0.73 -21.14
CA LEU A 3 -13.02 -0.01 -20.60
C LEU A 3 -12.84 1.47 -20.94
N THR A 4 -13.58 1.94 -21.92
CA THR A 4 -13.63 3.36 -22.20
C THR A 4 -14.87 3.95 -21.53
N LEU A 5 -14.65 4.62 -20.41
CA LEU A 5 -15.68 5.39 -19.74
C LEU A 5 -15.41 6.86 -20.01
N ASN A 6 -16.35 7.55 -20.62
CA ASN A 6 -16.24 8.99 -20.71
C ASN A 6 -16.64 9.63 -19.37
N ARG A 7 -16.41 10.93 -19.24
CA ARG A 7 -16.66 11.63 -17.98
C ARG A 7 -18.11 11.51 -17.51
N GLN A 8 -19.06 11.59 -18.44
CA GLN A 8 -20.48 11.54 -18.09
C GLN A 8 -20.88 10.16 -17.62
N ASP A 9 -20.42 9.12 -18.30
CA ASP A 9 -20.69 7.74 -17.92
C ASP A 9 -20.08 7.44 -16.55
N PHE A 10 -18.88 7.93 -16.29
CA PHE A 10 -18.23 7.76 -15.00
C PHE A 10 -19.03 8.41 -13.87
N LEU A 11 -19.55 9.64 -14.11
CA LEU A 11 -20.36 10.35 -13.12
C LEU A 11 -21.66 9.62 -12.81
N ILE A 12 -22.28 9.01 -13.82
CA ILE A 12 -23.49 8.20 -13.62
C ILE A 12 -23.17 6.98 -12.77
N VAL A 13 -22.09 6.26 -13.08
CA VAL A 13 -21.67 5.09 -12.31
C VAL A 13 -21.32 5.49 -10.87
N LEU A 14 -20.65 6.61 -10.69
CA LEU A 14 -20.29 7.09 -9.36
C LEU A 14 -21.53 7.39 -8.52
N LYS A 15 -22.56 7.98 -9.12
CA LYS A 15 -23.79 8.36 -8.41
C LYS A 15 -24.63 7.12 -8.03
N ASP A 16 -24.81 6.22 -8.98
CA ASP A 16 -25.74 5.10 -8.81
C ASP A 16 -25.05 3.84 -8.26
N TYR A 17 -23.76 3.70 -8.55
CA TYR A 17 -22.99 2.50 -8.16
C TYR A 17 -21.62 2.90 -7.60
N PRO A 18 -21.61 3.55 -6.42
CA PRO A 18 -20.35 4.10 -5.88
C PRO A 18 -19.27 3.05 -5.62
N GLN A 19 -19.64 1.83 -5.24
CA GLN A 19 -18.64 0.81 -4.99
C GLN A 19 -17.97 0.33 -6.27
N ILE A 20 -18.74 0.26 -7.36
CA ILE A 20 -18.17 -0.08 -8.67
C ILE A 20 -17.25 1.03 -9.14
N ALA A 21 -17.63 2.29 -8.93
CA ALA A 21 -16.78 3.43 -9.27
C ALA A 21 -15.45 3.38 -8.53
N ILE A 22 -15.47 3.04 -7.25
CA ILE A 22 -14.24 2.90 -6.45
C ILE A 22 -13.35 1.80 -7.03
N GLN A 23 -13.92 0.66 -7.38
CA GLN A 23 -13.16 -0.43 -7.99
C GLN A 23 -12.56 -0.04 -9.33
N LEU A 24 -13.32 0.68 -10.16
CA LEU A 24 -12.82 1.17 -11.44
C LEU A 24 -11.67 2.16 -11.25
N LEU A 25 -11.79 3.07 -10.28
CA LEU A 25 -10.71 4.00 -9.97
C LEU A 25 -9.45 3.27 -9.51
N LYS A 26 -9.60 2.25 -8.67
CA LYS A 26 -8.46 1.44 -8.23
C LYS A 26 -7.79 0.74 -9.39
N GLU A 27 -8.59 0.17 -10.30
CA GLU A 27 -8.05 -0.51 -11.47
C GLU A 27 -7.33 0.43 -12.41
N MET A 28 -7.89 1.61 -12.66
CA MET A 28 -7.26 2.63 -13.49
C MET A 28 -5.96 3.12 -12.87
N ALA A 29 -5.95 3.38 -11.57
CA ALA A 29 -4.74 3.79 -10.87
C ALA A 29 -3.68 2.69 -10.93
N HIS A 30 -4.10 1.43 -10.78
CA HIS A 30 -3.20 0.29 -10.89
C HIS A 30 -2.53 0.22 -12.27
N ARG A 31 -3.30 0.41 -13.34
CA ARG A 31 -2.75 0.38 -14.71
C ARG A 31 -1.76 1.50 -14.96
N LEU A 32 -2.07 2.70 -14.51
CA LEU A 32 -1.18 3.84 -14.65
C LEU A 32 0.13 3.61 -13.89
N ARG A 33 0.03 3.14 -12.67
CA ARG A 33 1.20 2.91 -11.82
C ARG A 33 2.01 1.71 -12.26
N LYS A 34 1.39 0.72 -12.88
CA LYS A 34 2.12 -0.41 -13.43
C LYS A 34 3.07 0.02 -14.55
N SER A 35 2.67 1.00 -15.34
CA SER A 35 3.54 1.60 -16.34
C SER A 35 4.71 2.32 -15.70
N ASP A 36 4.45 3.10 -14.64
CA ASP A 36 5.49 3.83 -13.92
C ASP A 36 6.43 2.89 -13.16
N ARG A 37 5.90 1.79 -12.64
CA ARG A 37 6.68 0.82 -11.87
C ARG A 37 7.78 0.13 -12.68
N GLN A 38 7.60 -0.03 -13.97
CA GLN A 38 8.65 -0.59 -14.81
C GLN A 38 9.92 0.25 -14.76
N ILE A 39 9.77 1.52 -14.40
CA ILE A 39 10.89 2.46 -14.30
C ILE A 39 11.40 2.59 -12.86
N ALA A 40 10.52 2.47 -11.87
CA ALA A 40 10.80 2.81 -10.48
C ALA A 40 10.51 1.70 -9.47
N SER A 41 10.31 0.45 -9.91
CA SER A 41 10.00 -0.61 -8.97
C SER A 41 11.20 -0.96 -8.10
N LEU A 42 10.92 -1.25 -6.81
CA LEU A 42 11.93 -1.71 -5.88
C LEU A 42 12.26 -3.17 -6.11
N SER A 43 13.56 -3.49 -6.10
CA SER A 43 14.01 -4.87 -6.11
C SER A 43 14.03 -5.37 -4.66
N LEU A 44 13.05 -6.17 -4.31
CA LEU A 44 12.89 -6.68 -2.94
C LEU A 44 13.15 -8.18 -2.89
N SER A 45 13.77 -8.61 -1.81
CA SER A 45 13.88 -10.03 -1.49
C SER A 45 12.51 -10.61 -1.10
N ALA A 46 12.42 -11.95 -1.08
CA ALA A 46 11.18 -12.61 -0.66
C ALA A 46 10.78 -12.24 0.77
N ALA A 47 11.76 -12.13 1.68
CA ALA A 47 11.49 -11.73 3.07
C ALA A 47 10.97 -10.29 3.14
N GLU A 48 11.55 -9.38 2.37
CA GLU A 48 11.13 -7.99 2.33
C GLU A 48 9.72 -7.85 1.79
N LYS A 49 9.36 -8.65 0.79
CA LYS A 49 7.99 -8.69 0.27
C LYS A 49 7.00 -9.19 1.32
N ARG A 50 7.36 -10.22 2.08
CA ARG A 50 6.49 -10.74 3.15
C ARG A 50 6.27 -9.70 4.24
N ILE A 51 7.30 -8.93 4.58
CA ILE A 51 7.20 -7.85 5.55
C ILE A 51 6.24 -6.76 5.03
N SER A 52 6.39 -6.37 3.77
CA SER A 52 5.53 -5.35 3.16
C SER A 52 4.07 -5.78 3.11
N LEU A 53 3.82 -7.05 2.78
CA LEU A 53 2.46 -7.60 2.80
C LEU A 53 1.90 -7.68 4.23
N CYS A 54 2.74 -7.97 5.20
CA CYS A 54 2.36 -7.96 6.61
C CYS A 54 1.92 -6.54 7.03
N ILE A 55 2.65 -5.52 6.63
CA ILE A 55 2.30 -4.13 6.91
C ILE A 55 0.95 -3.78 6.29
N LEU A 56 0.70 -4.22 5.05
CA LEU A 56 -0.60 -4.02 4.41
C LEU A 56 -1.73 -4.68 5.18
N ARG A 57 -1.50 -5.87 5.69
CA ARG A 57 -2.51 -6.58 6.48
C ARG A 57 -2.81 -5.85 7.78
N ILE A 58 -1.77 -5.36 8.46
CA ILE A 58 -1.93 -4.59 9.69
C ILE A 58 -2.70 -3.29 9.39
N ALA A 59 -2.36 -2.64 8.29
CA ALA A 59 -3.05 -1.42 7.88
C ALA A 59 -4.54 -1.68 7.59
N ASP A 60 -4.85 -2.81 6.99
CA ASP A 60 -6.23 -3.19 6.71
C ASP A 60 -7.04 -3.43 8.00
N GLU A 61 -6.41 -4.02 9.00
CA GLU A 61 -7.08 -4.37 10.26
C GLU A 61 -7.16 -3.20 11.24
N GLN A 62 -6.13 -2.37 11.32
CA GLN A 62 -5.97 -1.36 12.37
C GLN A 62 -5.77 0.05 11.83
N GLY A 63 -5.68 0.22 10.53
CA GLY A 63 -5.37 1.50 9.93
C GLY A 63 -6.51 2.51 10.05
N VAL A 64 -6.14 3.77 10.20
CA VAL A 64 -7.07 4.90 10.19
C VAL A 64 -6.77 5.73 8.96
N ILE A 65 -7.79 5.97 8.14
CA ILE A 65 -7.61 6.73 6.90
C ILE A 65 -7.66 8.23 7.19
N LYS A 66 -6.61 8.94 6.73
CA LYS A 66 -6.53 10.40 6.86
C LYS A 66 -6.04 10.97 5.53
N LYS A 67 -6.92 11.58 4.75
CA LYS A 67 -6.58 12.29 3.51
C LYS A 67 -5.73 11.45 2.54
N GLY A 68 -6.15 10.21 2.29
CA GLY A 68 -5.44 9.32 1.37
C GLY A 68 -4.27 8.59 1.98
N ALA A 69 -3.83 8.97 3.15
CA ALA A 69 -2.83 8.25 3.92
C ALA A 69 -3.50 7.28 4.89
N VAL A 70 -2.79 6.22 5.25
CA VAL A 70 -3.25 5.28 6.27
C VAL A 70 -2.28 5.35 7.43
N SER A 71 -2.80 5.60 8.62
CA SER A 71 -2.01 5.61 9.85
C SER A 71 -2.31 4.36 10.66
N ILE A 72 -1.27 3.71 11.16
CA ILE A 72 -1.37 2.65 12.15
C ILE A 72 -0.88 3.25 13.46
N PRO A 73 -1.78 3.71 14.36
CA PRO A 73 -1.37 4.50 15.53
C PRO A 73 -0.46 3.75 16.50
N LYS A 74 -0.70 2.44 16.65
CA LYS A 74 0.12 1.58 17.51
C LYS A 74 0.57 0.37 16.71
N ALA A 75 1.55 0.59 15.84
CA ALA A 75 2.09 -0.50 15.06
C ALA A 75 2.75 -1.53 15.98
N PRO A 76 2.68 -2.83 15.61
CA PRO A 76 3.41 -3.85 16.35
C PRO A 76 4.90 -3.54 16.40
N ILE A 77 5.56 -4.00 17.44
CA ILE A 77 7.02 -3.86 17.53
C ILE A 77 7.67 -4.70 16.44
N GLN A 78 8.91 -4.38 16.11
CA GLN A 78 9.62 -5.04 15.00
C GLN A 78 9.73 -6.55 15.19
N GLN A 79 9.90 -7.02 16.44
CA GLN A 79 9.95 -8.45 16.70
C GLN A 79 8.63 -9.15 16.35
N ASP A 80 7.50 -8.51 16.63
CA ASP A 80 6.19 -9.07 16.29
C ASP A 80 6.00 -9.13 14.77
N ILE A 81 6.41 -8.08 14.06
CA ILE A 81 6.38 -8.09 12.60
C ILE A 81 7.26 -9.20 12.05
N ALA A 82 8.44 -9.39 12.64
CA ALA A 82 9.35 -10.47 12.25
C ALA A 82 8.69 -11.84 12.44
N ASN A 83 8.03 -12.06 13.57
CA ASN A 83 7.35 -13.31 13.85
C ASN A 83 6.20 -13.56 12.86
N MET A 84 5.40 -12.53 12.56
CA MET A 84 4.30 -12.64 11.61
C MET A 84 4.78 -12.88 10.18
N SER A 85 5.96 -12.37 9.84
CA SER A 85 6.51 -12.47 8.47
C SER A 85 7.45 -13.64 8.29
N GLY A 86 7.76 -14.37 9.37
CA GLY A 86 8.68 -15.51 9.31
C GLY A 86 10.11 -15.11 9.00
N THR A 87 10.59 -14.02 9.60
CA THR A 87 11.95 -13.52 9.36
C THR A 87 12.55 -12.96 10.66
N SER A 88 13.74 -12.38 10.57
CA SER A 88 14.42 -11.82 11.74
C SER A 88 14.06 -10.35 11.96
N ARG A 89 14.24 -9.89 13.21
CA ARG A 89 14.04 -8.49 13.54
C ARG A 89 14.99 -7.58 12.76
N GLU A 90 16.20 -8.03 12.51
CA GLU A 90 17.18 -7.28 11.73
C GLU A 90 16.70 -7.05 10.29
N THR A 91 16.08 -8.07 9.70
CA THR A 91 15.51 -7.94 8.36
C THR A 91 14.34 -6.97 8.35
N VAL A 92 13.48 -7.00 9.38
CA VAL A 92 12.38 -6.04 9.52
C VAL A 92 12.94 -4.62 9.63
N SER A 93 13.96 -4.41 10.46
CA SER A 93 14.57 -3.09 10.64
C SER A 93 15.13 -2.54 9.33
N ARG A 94 15.84 -3.38 8.57
CA ARG A 94 16.38 -2.97 7.26
C ARG A 94 15.27 -2.65 6.27
N THR A 95 14.24 -3.48 6.26
CA THR A 95 13.11 -3.30 5.33
C THR A 95 12.38 -2.00 5.63
N LEU A 96 12.11 -1.70 6.89
CA LEU A 96 11.46 -0.46 7.27
C LEU A 96 12.29 0.77 6.88
N LYS A 97 13.60 0.70 7.07
CA LYS A 97 14.49 1.79 6.64
C LYS A 97 14.46 1.97 5.12
N LEU A 98 14.43 0.89 4.37
CA LEU A 98 14.32 0.94 2.92
C LEU A 98 12.99 1.57 2.49
N LEU A 99 11.89 1.16 3.10
CA LEU A 99 10.57 1.70 2.79
C LEU A 99 10.48 3.19 3.15
N GLU A 100 11.11 3.60 4.25
CA GLU A 100 11.19 5.03 4.61
C GLU A 100 11.99 5.82 3.58
N LYS A 101 13.11 5.30 3.15
CA LYS A 101 13.98 5.96 2.17
C LYS A 101 13.26 6.20 0.86
N GLU A 102 12.42 5.26 0.47
CA GLU A 102 11.66 5.34 -0.79
C GLU A 102 10.28 5.98 -0.60
N ASP A 103 10.03 6.57 0.56
CA ASP A 103 8.78 7.28 0.89
C ASP A 103 7.52 6.42 0.84
N PHE A 104 7.67 5.11 1.04
CA PHE A 104 6.50 4.23 1.15
C PHE A 104 5.89 4.28 2.54
N VAL A 105 6.70 4.50 3.57
CA VAL A 105 6.23 4.62 4.95
C VAL A 105 6.95 5.75 5.66
N GLN A 106 6.31 6.26 6.70
CA GLN A 106 6.91 7.21 7.65
C GLN A 106 6.68 6.67 9.05
N ARG A 107 7.65 6.87 9.93
CA ARG A 107 7.54 6.44 11.31
C ARG A 107 7.59 7.63 12.25
N ASN A 108 6.70 7.64 13.23
CA ASN A 108 6.65 8.67 14.25
C ASN A 108 6.37 7.98 15.60
N GLY A 109 7.46 7.64 16.32
CA GLY A 109 7.33 6.83 17.51
C GLY A 109 6.79 5.45 17.17
N ARG A 110 5.65 5.08 17.74
CA ARG A 110 4.97 3.81 17.45
C ARG A 110 3.99 3.92 16.30
N GLU A 111 3.76 5.11 15.80
CA GLU A 111 2.88 5.31 14.66
C GLU A 111 3.61 4.98 13.36
N LEU A 112 2.96 4.18 12.53
CA LEU A 112 3.44 3.88 11.19
C LEU A 112 2.45 4.48 10.21
N ILE A 113 2.94 5.33 9.31
CA ILE A 113 2.09 6.03 8.34
C ILE A 113 2.47 5.57 6.94
N ILE A 114 1.45 5.23 6.14
CA ILE A 114 1.62 4.96 4.72
C ILE A 114 1.04 6.18 3.98
N PRO A 115 1.90 7.10 3.48
CA PRO A 115 1.42 8.36 2.91
C PRO A 115 0.55 8.18 1.68
N ASP A 116 0.86 7.19 0.85
CA ASP A 116 0.09 6.88 -0.36
C ASP A 116 -0.22 5.39 -0.36
N PHE A 117 -1.37 5.05 0.18
CA PHE A 117 -1.78 3.66 0.34
C PHE A 117 -1.94 2.95 -1.00
N ASN A 118 -2.48 3.64 -2.01
CA ASN A 118 -2.66 3.05 -3.34
C ASN A 118 -1.31 2.71 -3.97
N ARG A 119 -0.32 3.57 -3.81
CA ARG A 119 1.04 3.32 -4.30
C ARG A 119 1.64 2.09 -3.62
N PHE A 120 1.42 1.95 -2.31
CA PHE A 120 1.94 0.83 -1.54
C PHE A 120 1.29 -0.48 -2.01
N ILE A 121 -0.04 -0.49 -2.17
CA ILE A 121 -0.76 -1.67 -2.65
C ILE A 121 -0.25 -2.07 -4.03
N ASN A 122 -0.12 -1.11 -4.93
CA ASN A 122 0.31 -1.39 -6.30
C ASN A 122 1.74 -1.91 -6.38
N GLU A 123 2.59 -1.50 -5.47
CA GLU A 123 3.97 -1.96 -5.44
C GLU A 123 4.10 -3.37 -4.86
N PHE A 124 3.35 -3.70 -3.80
CA PHE A 124 3.60 -4.90 -3.02
C PHE A 124 2.51 -5.97 -3.10
N ASP A 125 1.29 -5.60 -3.43
CA ASP A 125 0.15 -6.52 -3.46
C ASP A 125 -0.26 -6.85 -4.90
N ASN A 126 0.67 -7.33 -5.64
CA ASN A 126 0.42 -7.69 -7.04
C ASN A 126 0.57 -9.17 -7.25
#